data_2ba19a57bb27730c2d74969baa2e5d3a
#
_entry.id   2ba19a57bb27730c2d74969baa2e5d3a
#
_cell.length_a   1.000
_cell.length_b   1.000
_cell.length_c   1.000
_cell.angle_alpha   90.00
_cell.angle_beta   90.00
_cell.angle_gamma   90.00
#
_symmetry.space_group_name_H-M   'P 1'
#
loop_
_entity.id
_entity.type
_entity.pdbx_description
1 polymer ?
#
loop_
_entity_poly.entity_id
_entity_poly.type
_entity_poly.pdbx_seq_one_letter_code
_entity_poly.pdbx_strand_id
1 'polypeptide(L)'
;MYRTNAQSRLIEEAMIHARLPYRLVGALRFYGRREVKDMIAFLRLVENPSDEVSLLRVIGVPPRGIGGKTITALQSAAFRAGSSMGEVLLDLGVLGGESPHWGEMGRSAPVLADFGAMLSDWVAQRGQTSLVSLFDRIISDTGYEKYINDQTEEGNDRWDNIQELHRLAYDYIEKGLTEFLQNLALVSDQDTLPAESDQPAQAQQGAVTLLTLHAAKGLEFSQVFILGLDEGLLPHSRSRDDPEEMAEERRLFYVGMTRARNQLFLARSERRSSYGNWEYSEPSRFLADIDDSLVISQGKRSNSRRETLFNDMRWSTTGVSTTNYKPQPRKVELPETRYKPGMRVRSAAWGEGLVLESKVDSDGEETVDVHFETVGFKRVLASLANLVIIK
;
A
#
# COMPACT_ATOMS: atom_id res chain seq x y z
N MET A 1 5.20 14.75 -10.62
CA MET A 1 5.22 13.64 -11.61
C MET A 1 5.69 12.37 -10.92
N TYR A 2 5.26 11.21 -11.38
CA TYR A 2 5.57 9.90 -10.83
C TYR A 2 5.61 8.85 -11.95
N ARG A 3 6.16 7.65 -11.68
CA ARG A 3 6.34 6.60 -12.70
C ARG A 3 5.06 5.83 -12.97
N THR A 4 4.38 5.35 -11.93
CA THR A 4 3.18 4.52 -12.05
C THR A 4 1.97 5.19 -11.43
N ASN A 5 0.79 4.86 -11.95
CA ASN A 5 -0.48 5.36 -11.44
C ASN A 5 -0.73 4.99 -9.97
N ALA A 6 -0.22 3.85 -9.50
CA ALA A 6 -0.35 3.41 -8.11
C ALA A 6 0.24 4.42 -7.11
N GLN A 7 1.33 5.11 -7.49
CA GLN A 7 1.97 6.12 -6.63
C GLN A 7 1.07 7.35 -6.38
N SER A 8 0.04 7.59 -7.21
CA SER A 8 -0.83 8.76 -7.05
C SER A 8 -1.60 8.74 -5.74
N ARG A 9 -1.98 7.56 -5.20
CA ARG A 9 -2.77 7.43 -3.97
C ARG A 9 -2.19 8.23 -2.80
N LEU A 10 -0.93 7.97 -2.46
CA LEU A 10 -0.27 8.65 -1.34
C LEU A 10 -0.15 10.16 -1.57
N ILE A 11 0.04 10.58 -2.82
CA ILE A 11 0.13 11.99 -3.18
C ILE A 11 -1.25 12.64 -3.08
N GLU A 12 -2.28 12.00 -3.61
CA GLU A 12 -3.67 12.46 -3.53
C GLU A 12 -4.11 12.62 -2.08
N GLU A 13 -3.88 11.61 -1.23
CA GLU A 13 -4.16 11.68 0.20
C GLU A 13 -3.39 12.84 0.89
N ALA A 14 -2.10 13.00 0.57
CA ALA A 14 -1.30 14.10 1.11
C ALA A 14 -1.84 15.48 0.69
N MET A 15 -2.29 15.64 -0.57
CA MET A 15 -2.91 16.88 -1.06
C MET A 15 -4.23 17.15 -0.35
N ILE A 16 -5.07 16.13 -0.16
CA ILE A 16 -6.34 16.24 0.58
C ILE A 16 -6.08 16.68 2.02
N HIS A 17 -5.16 16.00 2.72
CA HIS A 17 -4.80 16.36 4.09
C HIS A 17 -4.24 17.78 4.23
N ALA A 18 -3.42 18.19 3.27
CA ALA A 18 -2.88 19.55 3.21
C ALA A 18 -3.88 20.59 2.70
N ARG A 19 -5.08 20.17 2.28
CA ARG A 19 -6.10 21.03 1.64
C ARG A 19 -5.57 21.79 0.42
N LEU A 20 -4.67 21.14 -0.32
CA LEU A 20 -4.10 21.68 -1.54
C LEU A 20 -4.94 21.23 -2.75
N PRO A 21 -5.44 22.17 -3.58
CA PRO A 21 -6.17 21.79 -4.77
C PRO A 21 -5.22 21.10 -5.77
N TYR A 22 -5.68 19.98 -6.32
CA TYR A 22 -4.92 19.25 -7.33
C TYR A 22 -5.83 18.74 -8.45
N ARG A 23 -5.22 18.42 -9.58
CA ARG A 23 -5.86 17.77 -10.72
C ARG A 23 -5.00 16.63 -11.23
N LEU A 24 -5.65 15.54 -11.62
CA LEU A 24 -5.01 14.41 -12.31
C LEU A 24 -5.10 14.63 -13.82
N VAL A 25 -4.03 14.31 -14.52
CA VAL A 25 -3.98 14.33 -15.98
C VAL A 25 -3.69 12.95 -16.51
N GLY A 26 -4.56 12.44 -17.39
CA GLY A 26 -4.41 11.13 -18.02
C GLY A 26 -4.75 9.93 -17.14
N ALA A 27 -5.31 10.14 -15.95
CA ALA A 27 -5.72 9.06 -15.06
C ALA A 27 -6.98 9.41 -14.27
N LEU A 28 -7.74 8.39 -13.85
CA LEU A 28 -8.79 8.52 -12.84
C LEU A 28 -8.14 8.56 -11.43
N ARG A 29 -8.82 9.21 -10.48
CA ARG A 29 -8.46 9.14 -9.07
C ARG A 29 -8.35 7.68 -8.62
N PHE A 30 -7.49 7.40 -7.66
CA PHE A 30 -7.15 6.04 -7.26
C PHE A 30 -8.39 5.19 -6.96
N TYR A 31 -9.26 5.67 -6.08
CA TYR A 31 -10.50 4.95 -5.71
C TYR A 31 -11.58 4.97 -6.81
N GLY A 32 -11.41 5.78 -7.84
CA GLY A 32 -12.26 5.82 -9.04
C GLY A 32 -11.96 4.73 -10.06
N ARG A 33 -10.79 4.07 -9.98
CA ARG A 33 -10.33 3.06 -10.94
C ARG A 33 -11.17 1.79 -10.88
N ARG A 34 -11.38 1.18 -12.03
CA ARG A 34 -12.26 0.01 -12.16
C ARG A 34 -11.83 -1.14 -11.26
N GLU A 35 -10.56 -1.54 -11.35
CA GLU A 35 -9.98 -2.66 -10.61
C GLU A 35 -10.02 -2.42 -9.09
N VAL A 36 -9.78 -1.19 -8.64
CA VAL A 36 -9.87 -0.80 -7.23
C VAL A 36 -11.32 -0.91 -6.75
N LYS A 37 -12.28 -0.40 -7.52
CA LYS A 37 -13.72 -0.51 -7.22
C LYS A 37 -14.19 -1.95 -7.19
N ASP A 38 -13.68 -2.81 -8.10
CA ASP A 38 -14.04 -4.23 -8.12
C ASP A 38 -13.59 -4.94 -6.84
N MET A 39 -12.35 -4.70 -6.42
CA MET A 39 -11.82 -5.29 -5.17
C MET A 39 -12.54 -4.78 -3.93
N ILE A 40 -12.82 -3.48 -3.86
CA ILE A 40 -13.62 -2.90 -2.77
C ILE A 40 -15.02 -3.53 -2.73
N ALA A 41 -15.64 -3.78 -3.89
CA ALA A 41 -16.94 -4.42 -3.97
C ALA A 41 -16.91 -5.89 -3.49
N PHE A 42 -15.86 -6.66 -3.80
CA PHE A 42 -15.67 -7.99 -3.20
C PHE A 42 -15.60 -7.91 -1.67
N LEU A 43 -14.80 -7.01 -1.14
CA LEU A 43 -14.64 -6.84 0.31
C LEU A 43 -15.95 -6.38 0.99
N ARG A 44 -16.71 -5.46 0.36
CA ARG A 44 -18.03 -5.04 0.83
C ARG A 44 -19.03 -6.18 0.85
N LEU A 45 -18.98 -7.06 -0.16
CA LEU A 45 -19.85 -8.21 -0.24
C LEU A 45 -19.54 -9.24 0.86
N VAL A 46 -18.28 -9.39 1.25
CA VAL A 46 -17.89 -10.20 2.41
C VAL A 46 -18.41 -9.60 3.72
N GLU A 47 -18.33 -8.28 3.85
CA GLU A 47 -18.84 -7.58 5.05
C GLU A 47 -20.37 -7.65 5.12
N ASN A 48 -21.04 -7.44 4.01
CA ASN A 48 -22.49 -7.49 3.89
C ASN A 48 -22.90 -8.21 2.61
N PRO A 49 -23.23 -9.51 2.68
CA PRO A 49 -23.72 -10.28 1.53
C PRO A 49 -24.98 -9.72 0.87
N SER A 50 -25.77 -8.93 1.60
CA SER A 50 -26.99 -8.30 1.09
C SER A 50 -26.72 -7.00 0.32
N ASP A 51 -25.45 -6.59 0.12
CA ASP A 51 -25.09 -5.44 -0.72
C ASP A 51 -25.24 -5.78 -2.21
N GLU A 52 -26.45 -5.53 -2.74
CA GLU A 52 -26.78 -5.80 -4.13
C GLU A 52 -25.94 -5.00 -5.14
N VAL A 53 -25.53 -3.79 -4.79
CA VAL A 53 -24.72 -2.94 -5.66
C VAL A 53 -23.33 -3.56 -5.84
N SER A 54 -22.70 -3.98 -4.77
CA SER A 54 -21.42 -4.67 -4.78
C SER A 54 -21.54 -6.03 -5.46
N LEU A 55 -22.62 -6.78 -5.19
CA LEU A 55 -22.87 -8.07 -5.82
C LEU A 55 -22.97 -7.94 -7.34
N LEU A 56 -23.84 -7.06 -7.85
CA LEU A 56 -24.04 -6.84 -9.28
C LEU A 56 -22.77 -6.40 -9.99
N ARG A 57 -21.89 -5.71 -9.27
CA ARG A 57 -20.59 -5.31 -9.80
C ARG A 57 -19.65 -6.51 -10.01
N VAL A 58 -19.59 -7.46 -9.08
CA VAL A 58 -18.53 -8.48 -9.07
C VAL A 58 -18.98 -9.88 -9.44
N ILE A 59 -20.28 -10.16 -9.50
CA ILE A 59 -20.81 -11.49 -9.80
C ILE A 59 -20.36 -12.03 -11.18
N GLY A 60 -20.15 -11.14 -12.14
CA GLY A 60 -19.64 -11.43 -13.47
C GLY A 60 -18.18 -11.06 -13.69
N VAL A 61 -17.39 -10.76 -12.64
CA VAL A 61 -16.00 -10.30 -12.71
C VAL A 61 -15.11 -11.19 -11.83
N PRO A 62 -14.11 -11.88 -12.40
CA PRO A 62 -13.89 -12.19 -13.83
C PRO A 62 -15.08 -12.86 -14.53
N PRO A 63 -15.12 -12.89 -15.86
CA PRO A 63 -16.23 -13.49 -16.59
C PRO A 63 -16.47 -14.96 -16.20
N ARG A 64 -17.69 -15.27 -15.71
CA ARG A 64 -18.10 -16.60 -15.25
C ARG A 64 -19.29 -17.15 -16.04
N GLY A 65 -19.67 -16.51 -17.15
CA GLY A 65 -20.87 -16.89 -17.87
C GLY A 65 -22.20 -16.43 -17.23
N ILE A 66 -22.11 -15.58 -16.21
CA ILE A 66 -23.29 -14.99 -15.55
C ILE A 66 -23.69 -13.73 -16.31
N GLY A 67 -24.77 -13.85 -17.10
CA GLY A 67 -25.30 -12.74 -17.90
C GLY A 67 -26.60 -12.17 -17.35
N GLY A 68 -27.14 -11.16 -18.04
CA GLY A 68 -28.33 -10.43 -17.57
C GLY A 68 -29.53 -11.33 -17.28
N LYS A 69 -29.77 -12.42 -18.08
CA LYS A 69 -30.85 -13.36 -17.81
C LYS A 69 -30.68 -14.10 -16.49
N THR A 70 -29.46 -14.49 -16.16
CA THR A 70 -29.12 -15.15 -14.88
C THR A 70 -29.33 -14.21 -13.72
N ILE A 71 -28.89 -12.94 -13.85
CA ILE A 71 -29.11 -11.91 -12.86
C ILE A 71 -30.61 -11.69 -12.64
N THR A 72 -31.41 -11.55 -13.69
CA THR A 72 -32.89 -11.41 -13.57
C THR A 72 -33.53 -12.61 -12.89
N ALA A 73 -33.08 -13.83 -13.17
CA ALA A 73 -33.55 -15.02 -12.49
C ALA A 73 -33.23 -14.99 -10.98
N LEU A 74 -32.00 -14.62 -10.64
CA LEU A 74 -31.56 -14.47 -9.25
C LEU A 74 -32.35 -13.39 -8.50
N GLN A 75 -32.57 -12.23 -9.12
CA GLN A 75 -33.42 -11.17 -8.57
C GLN A 75 -34.84 -11.64 -8.32
N SER A 76 -35.43 -12.38 -9.30
CA SER A 76 -36.78 -12.92 -9.16
C SER A 76 -36.88 -13.94 -8.04
N ALA A 77 -35.87 -14.79 -7.87
CA ALA A 77 -35.83 -15.76 -6.76
C ALA A 77 -35.71 -15.06 -5.41
N ALA A 78 -34.83 -14.10 -5.29
CA ALA A 78 -34.68 -13.28 -4.09
C ALA A 78 -35.98 -12.57 -3.71
N PHE A 79 -36.63 -11.95 -4.68
CA PHE A 79 -37.92 -11.30 -4.47
C PHE A 79 -39.00 -12.27 -3.96
N ARG A 80 -39.12 -13.46 -4.57
CA ARG A 80 -40.10 -14.49 -4.15
C ARG A 80 -39.79 -15.03 -2.75
N ALA A 81 -38.53 -15.17 -2.40
CA ALA A 81 -38.09 -15.63 -1.10
C ALA A 81 -38.18 -14.53 -0.02
N GLY A 82 -38.39 -13.27 -0.39
CA GLY A 82 -38.33 -12.14 0.55
C GLY A 82 -36.94 -11.94 1.15
N SER A 83 -35.90 -12.32 0.40
CA SER A 83 -34.50 -12.23 0.79
C SER A 83 -33.67 -11.44 -0.22
N SER A 84 -32.39 -11.23 0.04
CA SER A 84 -31.46 -10.60 -0.88
C SER A 84 -30.90 -11.58 -1.90
N MET A 85 -30.41 -11.09 -3.05
CA MET A 85 -29.69 -11.93 -4.02
C MET A 85 -28.47 -12.62 -3.41
N GLY A 86 -27.78 -11.96 -2.49
CA GLY A 86 -26.63 -12.53 -1.79
C GLY A 86 -27.00 -13.70 -0.90
N GLU A 87 -28.13 -13.62 -0.18
CA GLU A 87 -28.64 -14.73 0.64
C GLU A 87 -29.01 -15.94 -0.23
N VAL A 88 -29.69 -15.72 -1.37
CA VAL A 88 -29.97 -16.80 -2.33
C VAL A 88 -28.69 -17.43 -2.88
N LEU A 89 -27.66 -16.63 -3.13
CA LEU A 89 -26.36 -17.15 -3.55
C LEU A 89 -25.66 -17.97 -2.47
N LEU A 90 -25.72 -17.52 -1.22
CA LEU A 90 -25.19 -18.29 -0.07
C LEU A 90 -25.91 -19.63 0.07
N ASP A 91 -27.23 -19.66 -0.04
CA ASP A 91 -28.01 -20.89 -0.01
C ASP A 91 -27.62 -21.83 -1.15
N LEU A 92 -27.48 -21.31 -2.36
CA LEU A 92 -27.01 -22.10 -3.51
C LEU A 92 -25.61 -22.66 -3.27
N GLY A 93 -24.72 -21.85 -2.69
CA GLY A 93 -23.34 -22.24 -2.41
C GLY A 93 -23.20 -23.31 -1.33
N VAL A 94 -24.01 -23.21 -0.27
CA VAL A 94 -23.96 -24.12 0.88
C VAL A 94 -24.73 -25.40 0.61
N LEU A 95 -25.94 -25.30 0.05
CA LEU A 95 -26.85 -26.44 -0.15
C LEU A 95 -26.69 -27.10 -1.53
N GLY A 96 -26.03 -26.43 -2.49
CA GLY A 96 -25.89 -26.93 -3.83
C GLY A 96 -27.22 -27.35 -4.46
N GLY A 97 -27.30 -28.56 -4.99
CA GLY A 97 -28.51 -29.11 -5.62
C GLY A 97 -29.72 -29.29 -4.69
N GLU A 98 -29.52 -29.22 -3.37
CA GLU A 98 -30.59 -29.29 -2.38
C GLU A 98 -31.21 -27.92 -2.08
N SER A 99 -30.62 -26.83 -2.60
CA SER A 99 -31.17 -25.49 -2.44
C SER A 99 -32.56 -25.38 -3.06
N PRO A 100 -33.53 -24.75 -2.39
CA PRO A 100 -34.86 -24.51 -2.95
C PRO A 100 -34.80 -23.65 -4.21
N HIS A 101 -33.73 -22.89 -4.40
CA HIS A 101 -33.51 -21.99 -5.53
C HIS A 101 -32.88 -22.66 -6.75
N TRP A 102 -32.34 -23.90 -6.60
CA TRP A 102 -31.57 -24.57 -7.65
C TRP A 102 -32.35 -24.74 -8.96
N GLY A 103 -33.59 -25.21 -8.86
CA GLY A 103 -34.45 -25.42 -10.03
C GLY A 103 -34.79 -24.14 -10.78
N GLU A 104 -34.88 -23.02 -10.06
CA GLU A 104 -35.17 -21.71 -10.64
C GLU A 104 -34.02 -21.12 -11.44
N MET A 105 -32.80 -21.46 -11.09
CA MET A 105 -31.57 -20.99 -11.74
C MET A 105 -31.27 -21.79 -13.02
N GLY A 106 -31.87 -22.96 -13.21
CA GLY A 106 -31.73 -23.80 -14.40
C GLY A 106 -30.24 -24.10 -14.70
N ARG A 107 -29.81 -23.83 -15.93
CA ARG A 107 -28.44 -24.09 -16.38
C ARG A 107 -27.39 -23.23 -15.68
N SER A 108 -27.78 -22.14 -15.06
CA SER A 108 -26.87 -21.23 -14.35
C SER A 108 -26.68 -21.61 -12.89
N ALA A 109 -27.44 -22.57 -12.35
CA ALA A 109 -27.36 -22.99 -10.96
C ALA A 109 -25.94 -23.41 -10.52
N PRO A 110 -25.20 -24.25 -11.29
CA PRO A 110 -23.85 -24.63 -10.87
C PRO A 110 -22.89 -23.45 -10.74
N VAL A 111 -22.89 -22.54 -11.71
CA VAL A 111 -21.99 -21.37 -11.71
C VAL A 111 -22.33 -20.40 -10.58
N LEU A 112 -23.63 -20.24 -10.28
CA LEU A 112 -24.07 -19.43 -9.13
C LEU A 112 -23.70 -20.10 -7.81
N ALA A 113 -23.85 -21.43 -7.73
CA ALA A 113 -23.45 -22.19 -6.54
C ALA A 113 -21.93 -22.13 -6.30
N ASP A 114 -21.11 -22.25 -7.35
CA ASP A 114 -19.67 -22.10 -7.25
C ASP A 114 -19.28 -20.72 -6.69
N PHE A 115 -19.91 -19.65 -7.19
CA PHE A 115 -19.66 -18.30 -6.66
C PHE A 115 -20.21 -18.14 -5.25
N GLY A 116 -21.39 -18.69 -4.97
CA GLY A 116 -21.98 -18.70 -3.63
C GLY A 116 -21.13 -19.44 -2.61
N ALA A 117 -20.50 -20.55 -2.98
CA ALA A 117 -19.59 -21.31 -2.14
C ALA A 117 -18.33 -20.51 -1.79
N MET A 118 -17.72 -19.84 -2.81
CA MET A 118 -16.60 -18.91 -2.54
C MET A 118 -17.01 -17.80 -1.57
N LEU A 119 -18.16 -17.15 -1.82
CA LEU A 119 -18.65 -16.08 -0.95
C LEU A 119 -18.92 -16.58 0.47
N SER A 120 -19.54 -17.76 0.61
CA SER A 120 -19.81 -18.37 1.93
C SER A 120 -18.52 -18.62 2.72
N ASP A 121 -17.48 -19.10 2.05
CA ASP A 121 -16.19 -19.34 2.67
C ASP A 121 -15.53 -18.02 3.11
N TRP A 122 -15.53 -16.99 2.27
CA TRP A 122 -14.99 -15.67 2.63
C TRP A 122 -15.73 -15.05 3.80
N VAL A 123 -17.06 -15.14 3.82
CA VAL A 123 -17.89 -14.66 4.94
C VAL A 123 -17.58 -15.43 6.23
N ALA A 124 -17.41 -16.75 6.16
CA ALA A 124 -17.05 -17.57 7.30
C ALA A 124 -15.66 -17.22 7.85
N GLN A 125 -14.74 -16.80 7.00
CA GLN A 125 -13.38 -16.40 7.40
C GLN A 125 -13.28 -14.96 7.90
N ARG A 126 -14.31 -14.14 7.70
CA ARG A 126 -14.37 -12.78 8.22
C ARG A 126 -14.15 -12.77 9.73
N GLY A 127 -13.12 -12.05 10.18
CA GLY A 127 -12.76 -11.96 11.60
C GLY A 127 -12.01 -13.18 12.17
N GLN A 128 -11.83 -14.25 11.39
CA GLN A 128 -11.02 -15.41 11.78
C GLN A 128 -9.62 -15.33 11.17
N THR A 129 -9.48 -14.68 10.03
CA THR A 129 -8.21 -14.45 9.34
C THR A 129 -7.90 -12.97 9.26
N SER A 130 -6.64 -12.62 8.99
CA SER A 130 -6.26 -11.22 8.76
C SER A 130 -6.93 -10.67 7.51
N LEU A 131 -7.16 -9.34 7.48
CA LEU A 131 -7.68 -8.66 6.29
C LEU A 131 -6.83 -8.95 5.04
N VAL A 132 -5.51 -8.99 5.20
CA VAL A 132 -4.56 -9.28 4.12
C VAL A 132 -4.78 -10.71 3.58
N SER A 133 -4.88 -11.70 4.47
CA SER A 133 -5.13 -13.09 4.07
C SER A 133 -6.48 -13.26 3.36
N LEU A 134 -7.51 -12.54 3.80
CA LEU A 134 -8.82 -12.51 3.15
C LEU A 134 -8.72 -11.90 1.74
N PHE A 135 -7.98 -10.82 1.62
CA PHE A 135 -7.73 -10.14 0.34
C PHE A 135 -7.01 -11.07 -0.66
N ASP A 136 -5.93 -11.72 -0.23
CA ASP A 136 -5.18 -12.69 -1.02
C ASP A 136 -6.05 -13.86 -1.47
N ARG A 137 -6.91 -14.34 -0.58
CA ARG A 137 -7.84 -15.43 -0.89
C ARG A 137 -8.85 -15.04 -1.95
N ILE A 138 -9.46 -13.85 -1.85
CA ILE A 138 -10.39 -13.35 -2.87
C ILE A 138 -9.70 -13.27 -4.24
N ILE A 139 -8.48 -12.75 -4.31
CA ILE A 139 -7.70 -12.67 -5.55
C ILE A 139 -7.46 -14.06 -6.12
N SER A 140 -7.01 -15.00 -5.29
CA SER A 140 -6.69 -16.37 -5.70
C SER A 140 -7.91 -17.14 -6.18
N ASP A 141 -8.99 -17.16 -5.38
CA ASP A 141 -10.19 -17.94 -5.65
C ASP A 141 -10.92 -17.44 -6.91
N THR A 142 -10.91 -16.11 -7.12
CA THR A 142 -11.52 -15.50 -8.31
C THR A 142 -10.63 -15.56 -9.54
N GLY A 143 -9.32 -15.75 -9.39
CA GLY A 143 -8.34 -15.61 -10.46
C GLY A 143 -8.23 -14.17 -10.98
N TYR A 144 -8.52 -13.18 -10.12
CA TYR A 144 -8.61 -11.77 -10.49
C TYR A 144 -7.30 -11.20 -11.05
N GLU A 145 -6.15 -11.63 -10.54
CA GLU A 145 -4.85 -11.24 -11.07
C GLU A 145 -4.71 -11.57 -12.54
N LYS A 146 -4.98 -12.82 -12.93
CA LYS A 146 -4.90 -13.25 -14.33
C LYS A 146 -5.88 -12.51 -15.24
N TYR A 147 -6.99 -12.06 -14.68
CA TYR A 147 -8.02 -11.34 -15.43
C TYR A 147 -7.61 -9.91 -15.76
N ILE A 148 -6.93 -9.21 -14.83
CA ILE A 148 -6.57 -7.81 -15.02
C ILE A 148 -5.16 -7.62 -15.55
N ASN A 149 -4.23 -8.56 -15.24
CA ASN A 149 -2.85 -8.53 -15.67
C ASN A 149 -2.65 -9.41 -16.90
N ASP A 150 -2.87 -8.83 -18.06
CA ASP A 150 -2.69 -9.47 -19.38
C ASP A 150 -1.27 -9.29 -19.93
N GLN A 151 -0.32 -8.91 -19.07
CA GLN A 151 1.10 -8.62 -19.36
C GLN A 151 1.31 -7.40 -20.27
N THR A 152 0.27 -6.66 -20.61
CA THR A 152 0.41 -5.34 -21.22
C THR A 152 0.83 -4.32 -20.18
N GLU A 153 1.35 -3.17 -20.62
CA GLU A 153 1.67 -2.07 -19.71
C GLU A 153 0.43 -1.63 -18.91
N GLU A 154 -0.72 -1.54 -19.56
CA GLU A 154 -1.99 -1.18 -18.91
C GLU A 154 -2.47 -2.26 -17.91
N GLY A 155 -2.32 -3.54 -18.24
CA GLY A 155 -2.62 -4.66 -17.34
C GLY A 155 -1.73 -4.67 -16.12
N ASN A 156 -0.47 -4.38 -16.32
CA ASN A 156 0.51 -4.23 -15.25
C ASN A 156 0.16 -3.05 -14.32
N ASP A 157 -0.22 -1.89 -14.87
CA ASP A 157 -0.65 -0.73 -14.10
C ASP A 157 -1.88 -1.03 -13.24
N ARG A 158 -2.85 -1.80 -13.80
CA ARG A 158 -4.03 -2.25 -13.04
C ARG A 158 -3.63 -3.15 -11.88
N TRP A 159 -2.70 -4.07 -12.10
CA TRP A 159 -2.20 -4.94 -11.04
C TRP A 159 -1.47 -4.16 -9.95
N ASP A 160 -0.63 -3.19 -10.33
CA ASP A 160 0.04 -2.31 -9.37
C ASP A 160 -0.95 -1.52 -8.51
N ASN A 161 -2.12 -1.13 -9.07
CA ASN A 161 -3.19 -0.49 -8.30
C ASN A 161 -3.80 -1.45 -7.24
N ILE A 162 -3.96 -2.72 -7.59
CA ILE A 162 -4.43 -3.74 -6.63
C ILE A 162 -3.37 -3.98 -5.54
N GLN A 163 -2.10 -4.06 -5.92
CA GLN A 163 -1.00 -4.19 -4.96
C GLN A 163 -0.93 -2.99 -3.99
N GLU A 164 -1.22 -1.79 -4.46
CA GLU A 164 -1.26 -0.60 -3.62
C GLU A 164 -2.46 -0.63 -2.65
N LEU A 165 -3.65 -1.08 -3.11
CA LEU A 165 -4.80 -1.29 -2.22
C LEU A 165 -4.52 -2.40 -1.19
N HIS A 166 -3.89 -3.47 -1.61
CA HIS A 166 -3.45 -4.57 -0.74
C HIS A 166 -2.45 -4.07 0.31
N ARG A 167 -1.49 -3.23 -0.09
CA ARG A 167 -0.54 -2.60 0.85
C ARG A 167 -1.25 -1.76 1.91
N LEU A 168 -2.28 -1.01 1.52
CA LEU A 168 -3.10 -0.27 2.49
C LEU A 168 -3.79 -1.20 3.50
N ALA A 169 -4.19 -2.41 3.10
CA ALA A 169 -4.83 -3.37 4.00
C ALA A 169 -3.91 -3.82 5.16
N TYR A 170 -2.58 -3.75 5.01
CA TYR A 170 -1.63 -4.02 6.10
C TYR A 170 -1.79 -3.05 7.28
N ASP A 171 -2.10 -1.79 7.02
CA ASP A 171 -2.30 -0.78 8.06
C ASP A 171 -3.57 -1.05 8.90
N TYR A 172 -4.40 -1.99 8.45
CA TYR A 172 -5.68 -2.38 9.06
C TYR A 172 -5.72 -3.84 9.56
N ILE A 173 -4.58 -4.52 9.65
CA ILE A 173 -4.53 -5.92 10.13
C ILE A 173 -5.18 -6.06 11.51
N GLU A 174 -4.87 -5.15 12.43
CA GLU A 174 -5.43 -5.18 13.80
C GLU A 174 -6.85 -4.58 13.89
N LYS A 175 -7.22 -3.75 12.92
CA LYS A 175 -8.49 -3.01 12.91
C LYS A 175 -9.61 -3.76 12.20
N GLY A 176 -9.24 -4.62 11.27
CA GLY A 176 -10.16 -5.49 10.55
C GLY A 176 -10.88 -4.85 9.35
N LEU A 177 -11.71 -5.67 8.71
CA LEU A 177 -12.39 -5.33 7.46
C LEU A 177 -13.35 -4.14 7.59
N THR A 178 -14.13 -4.11 8.66
CA THR A 178 -15.16 -3.06 8.86
C THR A 178 -14.53 -1.67 8.92
N GLU A 179 -13.46 -1.49 9.71
CA GLU A 179 -12.78 -0.20 9.84
C GLU A 179 -12.07 0.18 8.55
N PHE A 180 -11.48 -0.79 7.86
CA PHE A 180 -10.90 -0.58 6.53
C PHE A 180 -11.93 -0.01 5.54
N LEU A 181 -13.09 -0.65 5.41
CA LEU A 181 -14.16 -0.21 4.51
C LEU A 181 -14.75 1.16 4.90
N GLN A 182 -14.88 1.44 6.20
CA GLN A 182 -15.32 2.75 6.69
C GLN A 182 -14.33 3.85 6.28
N ASN A 183 -13.04 3.60 6.45
CA ASN A 183 -12.01 4.55 6.04
C ASN A 183 -12.03 4.78 4.52
N LEU A 184 -12.14 3.71 3.73
CA LEU A 184 -12.27 3.81 2.27
C LEU A 184 -13.48 4.63 1.84
N ALA A 185 -14.61 4.48 2.53
CA ALA A 185 -15.82 5.25 2.24
C ALA A 185 -15.59 6.75 2.48
N LEU A 186 -14.97 7.12 3.60
CA LEU A 186 -14.67 8.52 3.93
C LEU A 186 -13.76 9.19 2.88
N VAL A 187 -12.73 8.47 2.41
CA VAL A 187 -11.81 9.00 1.39
C VAL A 187 -12.48 9.02 0.01
N SER A 188 -13.21 7.96 -0.35
CA SER A 188 -13.91 7.87 -1.64
C SER A 188 -15.02 8.91 -1.79
N ASP A 189 -15.74 9.27 -0.72
CA ASP A 189 -16.77 10.29 -0.77
C ASP A 189 -16.18 11.69 -0.98
N GLN A 190 -15.00 11.96 -0.44
CA GLN A 190 -14.26 13.19 -0.76
C GLN A 190 -13.81 13.22 -2.23
N ASP A 191 -13.55 12.06 -2.81
CA ASP A 191 -13.21 11.90 -4.23
C ASP A 191 -14.42 12.05 -5.16
N THR A 192 -15.65 11.80 -4.68
CA THR A 192 -16.89 11.92 -5.47
C THR A 192 -17.47 13.33 -5.41
N LEU A 193 -17.05 14.19 -4.48
CA LEU A 193 -17.35 15.61 -4.60
C LEU A 193 -16.84 16.04 -5.99
N PRO A 194 -17.71 16.67 -6.84
CA PRO A 194 -17.26 17.13 -8.13
C PRO A 194 -16.01 17.94 -7.87
N ALA A 195 -14.87 17.39 -8.29
CA ALA A 195 -13.70 18.21 -8.36
C ALA A 195 -14.14 19.39 -9.21
N GLU A 196 -13.86 20.60 -8.77
CA GLU A 196 -13.97 21.78 -9.65
C GLU A 196 -13.21 21.56 -10.97
N SER A 197 -12.65 20.37 -11.18
CA SER A 197 -11.94 19.85 -12.34
C SER A 197 -12.80 19.60 -13.58
N ASP A 198 -14.12 19.48 -13.44
CA ASP A 198 -15.05 19.43 -14.59
C ASP A 198 -15.41 20.82 -15.10
N GLN A 199 -14.92 21.87 -14.46
CA GLN A 199 -14.99 23.23 -14.97
C GLN A 199 -13.87 23.48 -15.99
N PRO A 200 -14.13 24.25 -17.08
CA PRO A 200 -13.12 24.54 -18.09
C PRO A 200 -11.86 25.14 -17.46
N ALA A 201 -10.71 24.80 -18.00
CA ALA A 201 -9.35 25.07 -17.51
C ALA A 201 -9.02 26.50 -17.03
N GLN A 202 -9.91 27.44 -17.16
CA GLN A 202 -9.76 28.84 -16.74
C GLN A 202 -10.07 29.10 -15.25
N ALA A 203 -10.72 28.15 -14.54
CA ALA A 203 -11.16 28.38 -13.15
C ALA A 203 -10.18 27.84 -12.07
N GLN A 204 -9.08 27.17 -12.45
CA GLN A 204 -8.17 26.52 -11.49
C GLN A 204 -6.76 27.14 -11.49
N GLN A 205 -6.67 28.45 -11.37
CA GLN A 205 -5.39 29.07 -11.05
C GLN A 205 -4.96 28.64 -9.65
N GLY A 206 -3.85 27.88 -9.57
CA GLY A 206 -3.24 27.46 -8.30
C GLY A 206 -3.31 25.97 -7.96
N ALA A 207 -3.94 25.12 -8.79
CA ALA A 207 -3.99 23.69 -8.55
C ALA A 207 -2.68 22.96 -8.95
N VAL A 208 -2.25 22.02 -8.12
CA VAL A 208 -1.10 21.14 -8.43
C VAL A 208 -1.51 20.11 -9.48
N THR A 209 -0.71 19.99 -10.55
CA THR A 209 -0.98 18.99 -11.59
C THR A 209 -0.24 17.68 -11.25
N LEU A 210 -0.98 16.60 -11.06
CA LEU A 210 -0.49 15.26 -10.83
C LEU A 210 -0.59 14.46 -12.14
N LEU A 211 0.53 13.86 -12.56
CA LEU A 211 0.57 13.08 -13.80
C LEU A 211 1.75 12.10 -13.77
N THR A 212 1.64 11.03 -14.57
CA THR A 212 2.77 10.12 -14.80
C THR A 212 3.83 10.77 -15.68
N LEU A 213 5.05 10.25 -15.66
CA LEU A 213 6.12 10.69 -16.56
C LEU A 213 5.73 10.51 -18.04
N HIS A 214 4.98 9.45 -18.38
CA HIS A 214 4.47 9.22 -19.74
C HIS A 214 3.48 10.30 -20.19
N ALA A 215 2.54 10.65 -19.30
CA ALA A 215 1.55 11.69 -19.58
C ALA A 215 2.15 13.10 -19.68
N ALA A 216 3.39 13.27 -19.21
CA ALA A 216 4.09 14.56 -19.25
C ALA A 216 4.65 14.91 -20.63
N LYS A 217 4.65 13.97 -21.57
CA LYS A 217 5.18 14.21 -22.93
C LYS A 217 4.41 15.34 -23.62
N GLY A 218 5.14 16.38 -24.06
CA GLY A 218 4.56 17.54 -24.73
C GLY A 218 4.06 18.64 -23.80
N LEU A 219 4.02 18.41 -22.49
CA LEU A 219 3.66 19.44 -21.50
C LEU A 219 4.92 20.09 -20.93
N GLU A 220 4.79 21.30 -20.42
CA GLU A 220 5.87 22.01 -19.73
C GLU A 220 5.32 22.80 -18.55
N PHE A 221 6.11 22.84 -17.46
CA PHE A 221 5.72 23.46 -16.20
C PHE A 221 6.83 24.37 -15.67
N SER A 222 6.46 25.45 -14.97
CA SER A 222 7.44 26.32 -14.32
C SER A 222 8.26 25.57 -13.27
N GLN A 223 7.62 24.72 -12.49
CA GLN A 223 8.23 23.89 -11.46
C GLN A 223 7.80 22.43 -11.65
N VAL A 224 8.72 21.50 -11.56
CA VAL A 224 8.47 20.07 -11.67
C VAL A 224 9.02 19.37 -10.43
N PHE A 225 8.20 18.51 -9.84
CA PHE A 225 8.58 17.57 -8.81
C PHE A 225 8.51 16.15 -9.39
N ILE A 226 9.64 15.44 -9.42
CA ILE A 226 9.67 14.01 -9.76
C ILE A 226 9.82 13.24 -8.45
N LEU A 227 8.84 12.38 -8.16
CA LEU A 227 8.73 11.65 -6.90
C LEU A 227 9.02 10.17 -7.11
N GLY A 228 9.56 9.52 -6.06
CA GLY A 228 9.82 8.09 -6.08
C GLY A 228 11.07 7.72 -6.87
N LEU A 229 12.13 8.54 -6.75
CA LEU A 229 13.46 8.24 -7.31
C LEU A 229 14.19 7.19 -6.46
N ASP A 230 13.58 6.02 -6.39
CA ASP A 230 14.04 4.86 -5.63
C ASP A 230 14.13 3.66 -6.56
N GLU A 231 15.14 2.79 -6.38
CA GLU A 231 15.25 1.52 -7.10
C GLU A 231 13.97 0.69 -6.96
N GLY A 232 13.50 0.15 -8.08
CA GLY A 232 12.25 -0.61 -8.14
C GLY A 232 11.00 0.24 -8.42
N LEU A 233 11.08 1.58 -8.31
CA LEU A 233 10.01 2.49 -8.70
C LEU A 233 10.37 3.33 -9.93
N LEU A 234 11.53 3.97 -9.92
CA LEU A 234 12.11 4.64 -11.08
C LEU A 234 13.63 4.50 -11.00
N PRO A 235 14.23 3.55 -11.75
CA PRO A 235 13.62 2.65 -12.73
C PRO A 235 12.65 1.64 -12.08
N HIS A 236 11.65 1.23 -12.86
CA HIS A 236 10.70 0.23 -12.42
C HIS A 236 11.35 -1.15 -12.24
N SER A 237 10.91 -1.92 -11.23
CA SER A 237 11.51 -3.23 -10.91
C SER A 237 11.49 -4.23 -12.07
N ARG A 238 10.49 -4.15 -12.95
CA ARG A 238 10.36 -5.01 -14.13
C ARG A 238 11.46 -4.81 -15.16
N SER A 239 11.94 -3.58 -15.30
CA SER A 239 12.98 -3.22 -16.28
C SER A 239 14.39 -3.56 -15.79
N ARG A 240 14.54 -4.17 -14.58
CA ARG A 240 15.84 -4.41 -13.96
C ARG A 240 16.73 -5.32 -14.79
N ASP A 241 16.14 -6.37 -15.35
CA ASP A 241 16.87 -7.46 -16.02
C ASP A 241 16.91 -7.29 -17.55
N ASP A 242 16.23 -6.27 -18.09
CA ASP A 242 16.20 -5.96 -19.52
C ASP A 242 16.89 -4.62 -19.81
N PRO A 243 18.04 -4.64 -20.55
CA PRO A 243 18.78 -3.43 -20.89
C PRO A 243 18.00 -2.45 -21.79
N GLU A 244 17.10 -2.94 -22.65
CA GLU A 244 16.31 -2.09 -23.54
C GLU A 244 15.21 -1.37 -22.74
N GLU A 245 14.51 -2.09 -21.87
CA GLU A 245 13.56 -1.50 -20.96
C GLU A 245 14.22 -0.51 -19.98
N MET A 246 15.41 -0.84 -19.47
CA MET A 246 16.17 0.06 -18.61
C MET A 246 16.57 1.36 -19.36
N ALA A 247 16.89 1.26 -20.64
CA ALA A 247 17.18 2.44 -21.45
C ALA A 247 15.94 3.30 -21.66
N GLU A 248 14.74 2.67 -21.79
CA GLU A 248 13.48 3.39 -21.89
C GLU A 248 13.10 4.09 -20.57
N GLU A 249 13.30 3.45 -19.42
CA GLU A 249 13.14 4.08 -18.10
C GLU A 249 14.02 5.34 -17.97
N ARG A 250 15.27 5.27 -18.45
CA ARG A 250 16.18 6.42 -18.45
C ARG A 250 15.70 7.54 -19.39
N ARG A 251 15.17 7.20 -20.57
CA ARG A 251 14.56 8.19 -21.49
C ARG A 251 13.33 8.85 -20.85
N LEU A 252 12.52 8.06 -20.18
CA LEU A 252 11.33 8.53 -19.47
C LEU A 252 11.69 9.52 -18.35
N PHE A 253 12.72 9.19 -17.56
CA PHE A 253 13.24 10.10 -16.55
C PHE A 253 13.76 11.40 -17.18
N TYR A 254 14.52 11.30 -18.27
CA TYR A 254 15.00 12.48 -19.02
C TYR A 254 13.84 13.34 -19.53
N VAL A 255 12.81 12.73 -20.10
CA VAL A 255 11.59 13.44 -20.50
C VAL A 255 10.98 14.20 -19.33
N GLY A 256 10.84 13.56 -18.16
CA GLY A 256 10.33 14.21 -16.96
C GLY A 256 11.16 15.43 -16.53
N MET A 257 12.48 15.30 -16.50
CA MET A 257 13.39 16.39 -16.15
C MET A 257 13.25 17.59 -17.12
N THR A 258 13.15 17.31 -18.42
CA THR A 258 13.04 18.35 -19.45
C THR A 258 11.67 19.06 -19.46
N ARG A 259 10.70 18.64 -18.64
CA ARG A 259 9.43 19.34 -18.49
C ARG A 259 9.52 20.57 -17.59
N ALA A 260 10.60 20.71 -16.83
CA ALA A 260 10.84 21.86 -15.97
C ALA A 260 11.40 23.05 -16.75
N ARG A 261 10.69 24.19 -16.69
CA ARG A 261 11.18 25.46 -17.28
C ARG A 261 12.15 26.20 -16.36
N ASN A 262 11.86 26.22 -15.05
CA ASN A 262 12.61 27.04 -14.11
C ASN A 262 13.24 26.23 -12.99
N GLN A 263 12.49 25.31 -12.37
CA GLN A 263 12.94 24.55 -11.19
C GLN A 263 12.54 23.09 -11.30
N LEU A 264 13.48 22.23 -10.97
CA LEU A 264 13.30 20.79 -10.90
C LEU A 264 13.60 20.30 -9.47
N PHE A 265 12.68 19.57 -8.90
CA PHE A 265 12.82 18.91 -7.60
C PHE A 265 12.79 17.41 -7.79
N LEU A 266 13.83 16.74 -7.31
CA LEU A 266 13.98 15.30 -7.36
C LEU A 266 13.82 14.75 -5.95
N ALA A 267 12.80 13.94 -5.72
CA ALA A 267 12.47 13.44 -4.39
C ALA A 267 12.50 11.92 -4.33
N ARG A 268 13.15 11.40 -3.29
CA ARG A 268 13.20 9.98 -2.96
C ARG A 268 12.78 9.74 -1.52
N SER A 269 12.45 8.51 -1.19
CA SER A 269 12.14 8.07 0.16
C SER A 269 13.31 7.28 0.73
N GLU A 270 13.72 7.54 1.98
CA GLU A 270 14.73 6.71 2.66
C GLU A 270 14.16 5.37 3.13
N ARG A 271 12.86 5.36 3.44
CA ARG A 271 12.15 4.17 3.91
C ARG A 271 10.78 4.09 3.27
N ARG A 272 10.36 2.88 2.98
CA ARG A 272 9.02 2.56 2.49
C ARG A 272 8.42 1.47 3.34
N SER A 273 7.13 1.58 3.58
CA SER A 273 6.36 0.46 4.12
C SER A 273 6.17 -0.57 3.00
N SER A 274 6.68 -1.77 3.21
CA SER A 274 6.52 -2.92 2.34
C SER A 274 5.98 -4.07 3.19
N TYR A 275 4.78 -4.56 2.87
CA TYR A 275 4.13 -5.66 3.59
C TYR A 275 4.10 -5.47 5.13
N GLY A 276 3.77 -4.26 5.59
CA GLY A 276 3.71 -3.91 7.03
C GLY A 276 5.07 -3.68 7.69
N ASN A 277 6.18 -3.88 6.99
CA ASN A 277 7.53 -3.63 7.48
C ASN A 277 8.12 -2.37 6.83
N TRP A 278 8.91 -1.62 7.60
CA TRP A 278 9.67 -0.50 7.07
C TRP A 278 11.00 -0.99 6.51
N GLU A 279 11.17 -0.88 5.20
CA GLU A 279 12.41 -1.22 4.51
C GLU A 279 13.14 0.04 4.04
N TYR A 280 14.46 0.00 4.07
CA TYR A 280 15.27 1.04 3.48
C TYR A 280 15.18 0.96 1.96
N SER A 281 14.88 2.09 1.34
CA SER A 281 14.82 2.22 -0.11
C SER A 281 16.17 2.68 -0.65
N GLU A 282 16.68 1.94 -1.64
CA GLU A 282 17.90 2.36 -2.33
C GLU A 282 17.61 3.54 -3.27
N PRO A 283 18.51 4.53 -3.35
CA PRO A 283 18.37 5.61 -4.31
C PRO A 283 18.33 5.09 -5.75
N SER A 284 17.50 5.69 -6.59
CA SER A 284 17.52 5.44 -8.03
C SER A 284 18.93 5.59 -8.59
N ARG A 285 19.37 4.62 -9.39
CA ARG A 285 20.65 4.68 -10.12
C ARG A 285 20.74 5.88 -11.06
N PHE A 286 19.62 6.39 -11.53
CA PHE A 286 19.56 7.57 -12.38
C PHE A 286 20.01 8.86 -11.68
N LEU A 287 19.98 8.91 -10.36
CA LEU A 287 20.52 10.03 -9.60
C LEU A 287 22.05 10.11 -9.71
N ALA A 288 22.73 8.97 -9.88
CA ALA A 288 24.18 8.94 -10.07
C ALA A 288 24.62 9.41 -11.47
N ASP A 289 23.69 9.47 -12.43
CA ASP A 289 23.96 10.01 -13.79
C ASP A 289 23.99 11.55 -13.81
N ILE A 290 23.59 12.21 -12.70
CA ILE A 290 23.55 13.67 -12.58
C ILE A 290 24.82 14.14 -11.85
N ASP A 291 25.53 15.11 -12.44
CA ASP A 291 26.71 15.71 -11.81
C ASP A 291 26.35 16.38 -10.49
N ASP A 292 27.07 16.02 -9.42
CA ASP A 292 26.86 16.55 -8.06
C ASP A 292 26.94 18.09 -8.00
N SER A 293 27.69 18.72 -8.90
CA SER A 293 27.81 20.19 -8.96
C SER A 293 26.52 20.89 -9.41
N LEU A 294 25.62 20.15 -10.06
CA LEU A 294 24.33 20.66 -10.54
C LEU A 294 23.19 20.47 -9.54
N VAL A 295 23.45 19.76 -8.42
CA VAL A 295 22.42 19.36 -7.47
C VAL A 295 22.59 20.07 -6.13
N ILE A 296 21.53 20.70 -5.66
CA ILE A 296 21.46 21.21 -4.28
C ILE A 296 20.71 20.18 -3.44
N SER A 297 21.44 19.40 -2.64
CA SER A 297 20.83 18.42 -1.74
C SER A 297 20.19 19.11 -0.55
N GLN A 298 18.86 18.95 -0.40
CA GLN A 298 18.10 19.35 0.79
C GLN A 298 17.76 18.08 1.57
N GLY A 299 18.33 17.97 2.77
CA GLY A 299 18.19 16.82 3.65
C GLY A 299 19.52 16.50 4.30
N LYS A 300 19.52 15.93 5.48
CA LYS A 300 20.75 15.48 6.12
C LYS A 300 21.39 14.40 5.27
N ARG A 301 22.43 14.74 4.51
CA ARG A 301 23.42 13.74 4.10
C ARG A 301 24.00 13.19 5.39
N SER A 302 23.59 12.02 5.80
CA SER A 302 24.31 11.23 6.79
C SER A 302 25.61 10.74 6.15
N ASN A 303 26.58 11.65 5.99
CA ASN A 303 27.98 11.30 5.86
C ASN A 303 28.54 11.15 7.27
N SER A 304 28.14 10.13 7.94
CA SER A 304 28.90 9.50 9.02
C SER A 304 28.13 8.28 9.45
N ARG A 305 28.75 7.13 9.35
CA ARG A 305 28.63 5.99 10.24
C ARG A 305 27.42 6.06 11.19
N ARG A 306 26.47 5.14 10.98
CA ARG A 306 25.60 4.58 12.02
C ARG A 306 25.60 5.39 13.32
N GLU A 307 24.67 6.33 13.46
CA GLU A 307 24.22 6.76 14.78
C GLU A 307 22.95 7.63 14.64
N THR A 308 21.89 7.14 15.27
CA THR A 308 20.73 7.88 15.76
C THR A 308 19.83 8.61 14.75
N LEU A 309 18.83 7.89 14.23
CA LEU A 309 17.61 8.47 13.65
C LEU A 309 16.35 7.90 14.33
N PHE A 310 16.23 8.14 15.61
CA PHE A 310 14.97 7.97 16.34
C PHE A 310 14.72 9.17 17.22
N ASN A 311 14.54 10.36 16.68
CA ASN A 311 13.86 11.44 17.39
C ASN A 311 13.66 12.58 16.41
N ASP A 312 12.49 12.65 15.80
CA ASP A 312 11.77 13.89 15.46
C ASP A 312 10.65 13.57 14.46
N MET A 313 9.62 12.87 14.93
CA MET A 313 8.28 12.98 14.37
C MET A 313 7.26 13.07 15.49
N ARG A 314 7.26 14.18 16.18
CA ARG A 314 6.07 14.68 16.86
C ARG A 314 5.47 15.79 16.01
N TRP A 315 4.41 15.49 15.35
CA TRP A 315 3.52 16.49 14.79
C TRP A 315 2.80 17.20 15.93
N SER A 316 3.23 18.40 16.28
CA SER A 316 2.43 19.29 17.12
C SER A 316 1.73 20.31 16.24
N THR A 317 0.42 20.14 16.11
CA THR A 317 -0.49 21.21 15.74
C THR A 317 -0.52 22.22 16.88
N THR A 318 0.12 23.37 16.71
CA THR A 318 -0.37 24.68 17.22
C THR A 318 0.60 25.81 16.83
N GLY A 319 0.02 26.85 16.36
CA GLY A 319 0.34 28.19 15.98
C GLY A 319 1.59 28.89 16.52
N VAL A 320 2.18 29.57 15.57
CA VAL A 320 2.85 30.91 15.65
C VAL A 320 3.32 31.38 17.01
N SER A 321 4.64 31.48 17.18
CA SER A 321 5.30 32.71 17.68
C SER A 321 6.81 32.68 17.47
N THR A 322 7.33 33.70 16.83
CA THR A 322 8.75 34.02 16.65
C THR A 322 9.36 34.44 17.97
N THR A 323 10.33 33.68 18.48
CA THR A 323 11.41 34.25 19.34
C THR A 323 12.66 33.38 19.21
N ASN A 324 13.76 34.07 18.87
CA ASN A 324 15.10 33.51 18.82
C ASN A 324 15.51 32.95 20.20
N TYR A 325 15.62 31.63 20.33
CA TYR A 325 16.25 30.96 21.43
C TYR A 325 17.31 29.98 20.91
N LYS A 326 18.58 30.23 21.26
CA LYS A 326 19.69 29.29 21.11
C LYS A 326 19.69 28.36 22.31
N PRO A 327 19.42 27.06 22.22
CA PRO A 327 19.62 26.13 23.32
C PRO A 327 21.09 25.70 23.39
N GLN A 328 21.69 25.81 24.56
CA GLN A 328 22.93 25.12 24.89
C GLN A 328 22.69 23.61 25.03
N PRO A 329 23.62 22.73 24.59
CA PRO A 329 23.46 21.30 24.71
C PRO A 329 23.55 20.84 26.16
N ARG A 330 22.47 20.32 26.74
CA ARG A 330 22.52 19.51 27.97
C ARG A 330 23.10 18.13 27.61
N LYS A 331 24.22 17.77 28.22
CA LYS A 331 24.71 16.39 28.27
C LYS A 331 23.67 15.55 29.02
N VAL A 332 23.00 14.63 28.30
CA VAL A 332 22.24 13.54 28.90
C VAL A 332 23.24 12.39 29.04
N GLU A 333 23.59 12.02 30.25
CA GLU A 333 24.30 10.78 30.53
C GLU A 333 23.34 9.62 30.29
N LEU A 334 23.62 8.79 29.26
CA LEU A 334 22.89 7.55 28.99
C LEU A 334 23.30 6.52 30.05
N PRO A 335 22.36 5.70 30.57
CA PRO A 335 22.70 4.63 31.50
C PRO A 335 23.65 3.64 30.81
N GLU A 336 24.69 3.21 31.55
CA GLU A 336 25.68 2.25 31.03
C GLU A 336 25.02 0.90 30.74
N THR A 337 25.30 0.33 29.55
CA THR A 337 24.85 -1.01 29.17
C THR A 337 25.56 -2.06 30.03
N ARG A 338 24.81 -3.05 30.52
CA ARG A 338 25.32 -4.18 31.31
C ARG A 338 26.12 -5.16 30.44
N TYR A 339 25.69 -5.34 29.19
CA TYR A 339 26.32 -6.22 28.23
C TYR A 339 27.10 -5.40 27.21
N LYS A 340 28.40 -5.69 27.02
CA LYS A 340 29.25 -4.98 26.05
C LYS A 340 29.56 -5.87 24.85
N PRO A 341 29.69 -5.31 23.65
CA PRO A 341 30.11 -6.07 22.46
C PRO A 341 31.41 -6.83 22.74
N GLY A 342 31.44 -8.13 22.34
CA GLY A 342 32.57 -9.04 22.59
C GLY A 342 32.49 -9.82 23.89
N MET A 343 31.51 -9.59 24.76
CA MET A 343 31.30 -10.43 25.95
C MET A 343 30.70 -11.79 25.57
N ARG A 344 31.18 -12.86 26.24
CA ARG A 344 30.55 -14.17 26.16
C ARG A 344 29.43 -14.26 27.19
N VAL A 345 28.29 -14.77 26.74
CA VAL A 345 27.10 -14.95 27.58
C VAL A 345 26.56 -16.39 27.41
N ARG A 346 25.90 -16.88 28.45
CA ARG A 346 25.19 -18.18 28.40
C ARG A 346 23.71 -17.93 28.70
N SER A 347 22.87 -18.50 27.86
CA SER A 347 21.42 -18.60 28.06
C SER A 347 21.06 -20.05 28.38
N ALA A 348 20.14 -20.27 29.30
CA ALA A 348 19.62 -21.58 29.62
C ALA A 348 18.89 -22.25 28.43
N ALA A 349 18.30 -21.43 27.54
CA ALA A 349 17.57 -21.92 26.39
C ALA A 349 18.42 -22.12 25.13
N TRP A 350 19.50 -21.32 24.93
CA TRP A 350 20.23 -21.27 23.66
C TRP A 350 21.73 -21.54 23.77
N GLY A 351 22.22 -21.87 24.97
CA GLY A 351 23.64 -22.20 25.20
C GLY A 351 24.55 -20.97 25.24
N GLU A 352 25.78 -21.14 24.81
CA GLU A 352 26.79 -20.06 24.80
C GLU A 352 26.69 -19.21 23.52
N GLY A 353 26.94 -17.91 23.70
CA GLY A 353 26.92 -16.95 22.60
C GLY A 353 27.81 -15.75 22.84
N LEU A 354 28.08 -15.01 21.77
CA LEU A 354 28.88 -13.81 21.77
C LEU A 354 27.98 -12.58 21.60
N VAL A 355 28.09 -11.60 22.48
CA VAL A 355 27.38 -10.32 22.37
C VAL A 355 27.97 -9.53 21.21
N LEU A 356 27.12 -9.19 20.25
CA LEU A 356 27.49 -8.39 19.08
C LEU A 356 27.22 -6.91 19.33
N GLU A 357 26.06 -6.59 19.91
CA GLU A 357 25.65 -5.22 20.22
C GLU A 357 24.70 -5.21 21.42
N SER A 358 24.70 -4.14 22.19
CA SER A 358 23.74 -3.91 23.27
C SER A 358 23.30 -2.44 23.28
N LYS A 359 22.01 -2.23 23.49
CA LYS A 359 21.40 -0.89 23.56
C LYS A 359 20.39 -0.83 24.69
N VAL A 360 20.36 0.30 25.41
CA VAL A 360 19.31 0.60 26.38
C VAL A 360 18.30 1.51 25.69
N ASP A 361 17.03 1.13 25.77
CA ASP A 361 15.91 1.88 25.18
C ASP A 361 15.51 3.07 26.08
N SER A 362 14.67 3.96 25.57
CA SER A 362 14.14 5.13 26.29
C SER A 362 13.43 4.77 27.59
N ASP A 363 12.90 3.55 27.67
CA ASP A 363 12.19 3.01 28.83
C ASP A 363 13.13 2.33 29.85
N GLY A 364 14.45 2.37 29.58
CA GLY A 364 15.48 1.80 30.45
C GLY A 364 15.67 0.29 30.26
N GLU A 365 15.04 -0.33 29.27
CA GLU A 365 15.22 -1.75 28.93
C GLU A 365 16.44 -1.95 28.01
N GLU A 366 17.29 -2.93 28.37
CA GLU A 366 18.48 -3.26 27.60
C GLU A 366 18.20 -4.40 26.61
N THR A 367 18.34 -4.11 25.31
CA THR A 367 18.25 -5.09 24.22
C THR A 367 19.65 -5.53 23.82
N VAL A 368 19.86 -6.84 23.74
CA VAL A 368 21.18 -7.44 23.45
C VAL A 368 21.11 -8.31 22.22
N ASP A 369 21.96 -8.03 21.25
CA ASP A 369 22.16 -8.86 20.06
C ASP A 369 23.25 -9.88 20.34
N VAL A 370 22.90 -11.15 20.32
CA VAL A 370 23.79 -12.27 20.65
C VAL A 370 23.84 -13.28 19.51
N HIS A 371 25.03 -13.71 19.14
CA HIS A 371 25.23 -14.83 18.26
C HIS A 371 25.52 -16.09 19.09
N PHE A 372 24.54 -17.01 19.19
CA PHE A 372 24.66 -18.27 19.86
C PHE A 372 25.23 -19.35 18.94
N GLU A 373 26.11 -20.21 19.46
CA GLU A 373 26.74 -21.29 18.66
C GLU A 373 25.69 -22.31 18.13
N THR A 374 24.61 -22.53 18.87
CA THR A 374 23.59 -23.55 18.56
C THR A 374 22.45 -23.05 17.67
N VAL A 375 22.02 -21.78 17.80
CA VAL A 375 20.82 -21.25 17.17
C VAL A 375 21.07 -19.98 16.33
N GLY A 376 22.33 -19.56 16.19
CA GLY A 376 22.72 -18.39 15.42
C GLY A 376 22.32 -17.05 16.07
N PHE A 377 22.05 -16.05 15.26
CA PHE A 377 21.74 -14.69 15.71
C PHE A 377 20.38 -14.60 16.40
N LYS A 378 20.36 -13.95 17.59
CA LYS A 378 19.14 -13.62 18.34
C LYS A 378 19.23 -12.23 18.93
N ARG A 379 18.15 -11.46 18.80
CA ARG A 379 17.92 -10.21 19.52
C ARG A 379 17.03 -10.48 20.72
N VAL A 380 17.49 -10.15 21.91
CA VAL A 380 16.81 -10.49 23.17
C VAL A 380 16.80 -9.33 24.13
N LEU A 381 15.72 -9.20 24.91
CA LEU A 381 15.66 -8.28 26.04
C LEU A 381 16.46 -8.87 27.21
N ALA A 382 17.40 -8.11 27.75
CA ALA A 382 18.28 -8.54 28.83
C ALA A 382 17.51 -8.97 30.10
N SER A 383 16.39 -8.31 30.36
CA SER A 383 15.47 -8.60 31.47
C SER A 383 14.79 -9.95 31.36
N LEU A 384 14.48 -10.42 30.15
CA LEU A 384 13.73 -11.66 29.89
C LEU A 384 14.63 -12.84 29.53
N ALA A 385 15.78 -12.60 28.94
CA ALA A 385 16.64 -13.66 28.38
C ALA A 385 17.53 -14.38 29.42
N ASN A 386 17.56 -13.93 30.67
CA ASN A 386 18.38 -14.49 31.77
C ASN A 386 19.82 -14.81 31.31
N LEU A 387 20.47 -13.86 30.65
CA LEU A 387 21.83 -14.02 30.15
C LEU A 387 22.83 -13.92 31.30
N VAL A 388 23.69 -14.92 31.44
CA VAL A 388 24.79 -14.96 32.39
C VAL A 388 26.10 -14.68 31.66
N ILE A 389 26.83 -13.66 32.11
CA ILE A 389 28.15 -13.33 31.54
C ILE A 389 29.15 -14.41 31.96
N ILE A 390 29.84 -14.97 30.96
CA ILE A 390 30.90 -15.93 31.16
C ILE A 390 32.23 -15.17 30.99
N LYS A 391 33.14 -15.35 31.94
CA LYS A 391 34.48 -14.73 31.86
C LYS A 391 35.35 -15.44 30.85
#